data_0bc3a702615ca269c1cc5796ff5dd14e
#
_entry.id   0bc3a702615ca269c1cc5796ff5dd14e
#
_cell.length_a   1.000
_cell.length_b   1.000
_cell.length_c   1.000
_cell.angle_alpha   90.00
_cell.angle_beta   90.00
_cell.angle_gamma   90.00
#
_symmetry.space_group_name_H-M   'P 1'
#
loop_
_entity.id
_entity.type
_entity.pdbx_description
1 polymer ?
#
loop_
_entity_poly.entity_id
_entity_poly.type
_entity_poly.pdbx_seq_one_letter_code
_entity_poly.pdbx_strand_id
1 'polypeptide(L)'
;IYGLRVHAGVPSELIEFHGHNDFYKAVSNSSTAWLYGASGVNCSIFGIGERTGNTPLEAMVFEYAQLRGTLDGMDTTVITELAEYYEKEIGYHIPSRTPFVGKNFNVTRAGIHADGLLKNEEIYNIFDTDKFLNRPPLVAVSNTSGLAGIAHWINTYFHLPEGKQMKKNTELVS
;
A
#
# COMPACT_ATOMS: atom_id res chain seq x y z
N ILE A 1 -22.66 -15.45 -1.43
CA ILE A 1 -22.22 -15.72 -2.82
C ILE A 1 -22.46 -17.18 -3.16
N TYR A 2 -21.78 -18.14 -2.47
CA TYR A 2 -21.91 -19.56 -2.78
C TYR A 2 -23.37 -20.06 -2.83
N GLY A 3 -24.18 -19.74 -1.83
CA GLY A 3 -25.58 -20.13 -1.77
C GLY A 3 -26.42 -19.55 -2.92
N LEU A 4 -26.17 -18.30 -3.33
CA LEU A 4 -26.83 -17.70 -4.47
C LEU A 4 -26.50 -18.43 -5.78
N ARG A 5 -25.25 -18.78 -5.99
CA ARG A 5 -24.80 -19.47 -7.20
C ARG A 5 -25.27 -20.94 -7.22
N VAL A 6 -24.96 -21.68 -6.17
CA VAL A 6 -25.10 -23.15 -6.17
C VAL A 6 -26.52 -23.60 -5.81
N HIS A 7 -27.18 -22.91 -4.87
CA HIS A 7 -28.52 -23.32 -4.43
C HIS A 7 -29.64 -22.53 -5.08
N ALA A 8 -29.44 -21.23 -5.35
CA ALA A 8 -30.46 -20.42 -6.00
C ALA A 8 -30.28 -20.29 -7.52
N GLY A 9 -29.17 -20.79 -8.08
CA GLY A 9 -28.93 -20.80 -9.53
C GLY A 9 -28.68 -19.40 -10.12
N VAL A 10 -28.28 -18.42 -9.30
CA VAL A 10 -27.97 -17.07 -9.81
C VAL A 10 -26.68 -17.10 -10.59
N PRO A 11 -26.65 -16.67 -11.86
CA PRO A 11 -25.44 -16.59 -12.66
C PRO A 11 -24.38 -15.68 -12.01
N SER A 12 -23.10 -16.07 -12.07
CA SER A 12 -21.98 -15.30 -11.50
C SER A 12 -21.93 -13.85 -11.99
N GLU A 13 -22.17 -13.64 -13.27
CA GLU A 13 -22.16 -12.33 -13.92
C GLU A 13 -23.23 -11.36 -13.41
N LEU A 14 -24.22 -11.85 -12.68
CA LEU A 14 -25.27 -11.04 -12.05
C LEU A 14 -25.02 -10.79 -10.55
N ILE A 15 -23.89 -11.23 -10.01
CA ILE A 15 -23.59 -11.10 -8.59
C ILE A 15 -22.50 -10.05 -8.40
N GLU A 16 -22.85 -8.97 -7.75
CA GLU A 16 -21.89 -8.00 -7.21
C GLU A 16 -21.89 -8.04 -5.67
N PHE A 17 -20.75 -7.72 -5.08
CA PHE A 17 -20.60 -7.62 -3.63
C PHE A 17 -20.36 -6.17 -3.23
N HIS A 18 -21.12 -5.69 -2.25
CA HIS A 18 -20.91 -4.41 -1.58
C HIS A 18 -20.69 -4.65 -0.09
N GLY A 19 -19.61 -4.10 0.45
CA GLY A 19 -19.24 -4.28 1.85
C GLY A 19 -18.88 -2.99 2.55
N HIS A 20 -19.19 -2.92 3.85
CA HIS A 20 -18.73 -1.88 4.77
C HIS A 20 -17.61 -2.39 5.67
N ASN A 21 -16.82 -1.46 6.23
CA ASN A 21 -15.59 -1.77 6.94
C ASN A 21 -15.75 -1.79 8.47
N ASP A 22 -16.95 -2.00 8.99
CA ASP A 22 -17.28 -1.90 10.42
C ASP A 22 -16.39 -2.79 11.31
N PHE A 23 -15.92 -3.92 10.80
CA PHE A 23 -15.00 -4.84 11.50
C PHE A 23 -13.65 -5.00 10.80
N TYR A 24 -13.20 -4.01 10.01
CA TYR A 24 -11.97 -4.09 9.21
C TYR A 24 -11.94 -5.27 8.23
N LYS A 25 -13.10 -5.73 7.74
CA LYS A 25 -13.21 -6.89 6.87
C LYS A 25 -13.70 -6.58 5.45
N ALA A 26 -13.84 -5.31 5.11
CA ALA A 26 -14.35 -4.95 3.79
C ALA A 26 -13.50 -5.57 2.67
N VAL A 27 -12.18 -5.42 2.70
CA VAL A 27 -11.26 -5.96 1.69
C VAL A 27 -11.32 -7.49 1.66
N SER A 28 -11.12 -8.15 2.81
CA SER A 28 -11.11 -9.62 2.87
C SER A 28 -12.45 -10.24 2.43
N ASN A 29 -13.58 -9.61 2.78
CA ASN A 29 -14.88 -10.07 2.33
C ASN A 29 -15.07 -9.88 0.82
N SER A 30 -14.58 -8.78 0.26
CA SER A 30 -14.62 -8.49 -1.18
C SER A 30 -13.76 -9.47 -1.98
N SER A 31 -12.53 -9.75 -1.54
CA SER A 31 -11.67 -10.77 -2.14
C SER A 31 -12.32 -12.15 -2.07
N THR A 32 -12.89 -12.49 -0.91
CA THR A 32 -13.63 -13.74 -0.73
C THR A 32 -14.84 -13.82 -1.66
N ALA A 33 -15.57 -12.71 -1.86
CA ALA A 33 -16.68 -12.68 -2.80
C ALA A 33 -16.25 -13.02 -4.22
N TRP A 34 -15.12 -12.51 -4.69
CA TRP A 34 -14.52 -12.90 -5.99
C TRP A 34 -14.19 -14.38 -6.04
N LEU A 35 -13.49 -14.89 -5.01
CA LEU A 35 -13.12 -16.32 -4.95
C LEU A 35 -14.34 -17.25 -4.96
N TYR A 36 -15.47 -16.81 -4.42
CA TYR A 36 -16.74 -17.55 -4.47
C TYR A 36 -17.59 -17.21 -5.69
N GLY A 37 -17.11 -16.37 -6.61
CA GLY A 37 -17.65 -16.15 -7.92
C GLY A 37 -18.62 -14.98 -8.06
N ALA A 38 -18.46 -13.92 -7.26
CA ALA A 38 -19.01 -12.64 -7.64
C ALA A 38 -18.25 -12.09 -8.86
N SER A 39 -18.94 -11.51 -9.82
CA SER A 39 -18.34 -10.90 -11.00
C SER A 39 -17.72 -9.55 -10.71
N GLY A 40 -18.26 -8.84 -9.73
CA GLY A 40 -17.80 -7.52 -9.33
C GLY A 40 -17.81 -7.31 -7.82
N VAL A 41 -17.00 -6.35 -7.39
CA VAL A 41 -17.07 -5.76 -6.05
C VAL A 41 -17.24 -4.26 -6.17
N ASN A 42 -18.13 -3.72 -5.37
CA ASN A 42 -18.42 -2.30 -5.34
C ASN A 42 -17.47 -1.62 -4.35
N CYS A 43 -16.66 -0.69 -4.84
CA CYS A 43 -15.60 -0.01 -4.09
C CYS A 43 -15.78 1.50 -4.12
N SER A 44 -15.09 2.20 -3.23
CA SER A 44 -14.92 3.64 -3.27
C SER A 44 -13.45 4.03 -3.12
N ILE A 45 -13.06 5.18 -3.66
CA ILE A 45 -11.70 5.72 -3.51
C ILE A 45 -11.44 5.91 -2.02
N PHE A 46 -10.33 5.38 -1.52
CA PHE A 46 -9.88 5.40 -0.11
C PHE A 46 -10.90 4.81 0.87
N GLY A 47 -11.86 4.02 0.37
CA GLY A 47 -12.91 3.48 1.20
C GLY A 47 -13.90 4.53 1.73
N ILE A 48 -13.97 5.70 1.11
CA ILE A 48 -14.88 6.77 1.54
C ILE A 48 -16.32 6.26 1.46
N GLY A 49 -17.07 6.39 2.56
CA GLY A 49 -18.44 5.94 2.67
C GLY A 49 -19.04 6.15 4.05
N GLU A 50 -20.26 5.70 4.22
CA GLU A 50 -20.97 5.82 5.49
C GLU A 50 -20.34 5.01 6.61
N ARG A 51 -20.53 5.42 7.85
CA ARG A 51 -20.02 4.80 9.08
C ARG A 51 -18.48 4.69 9.07
N THR A 52 -17.96 3.49 8.89
CA THR A 52 -16.52 3.18 8.84
C THR A 52 -15.97 3.11 7.42
N GLY A 53 -16.80 3.43 6.44
CA GLY A 53 -16.44 3.42 5.02
C GLY A 53 -16.75 2.10 4.33
N ASN A 54 -16.42 2.07 3.06
CA ASN A 54 -16.63 0.96 2.12
C ASN A 54 -15.32 0.20 1.87
N THR A 55 -15.35 -0.74 0.94
CA THR A 55 -14.15 -1.39 0.43
C THR A 55 -13.30 -0.38 -0.35
N PRO A 56 -12.03 -0.15 0.03
CA PRO A 56 -11.15 0.76 -0.68
C PRO A 56 -10.79 0.23 -2.07
N LEU A 57 -10.95 1.07 -3.10
CA LEU A 57 -10.64 0.69 -4.48
C LEU A 57 -9.17 0.31 -4.66
N GLU A 58 -8.26 1.10 -4.11
CA GLU A 58 -6.82 0.86 -4.19
C GLU A 58 -6.43 -0.50 -3.60
N ALA A 59 -7.05 -0.90 -2.50
CA ALA A 59 -6.81 -2.22 -1.92
C ALA A 59 -7.28 -3.33 -2.87
N MET A 60 -8.43 -3.18 -3.51
CA MET A 60 -8.96 -4.19 -4.43
C MET A 60 -8.18 -4.28 -5.75
N VAL A 61 -7.56 -3.20 -6.21
CA VAL A 61 -6.62 -3.22 -7.34
C VAL A 61 -5.41 -4.12 -7.02
N PHE A 62 -4.84 -3.99 -5.83
CA PHE A 62 -3.72 -4.85 -5.41
C PHE A 62 -4.15 -6.28 -5.08
N GLU A 63 -5.33 -6.49 -4.50
CA GLU A 63 -5.94 -7.84 -4.35
C GLU A 63 -6.13 -8.52 -5.71
N TYR A 64 -6.64 -7.79 -6.70
CA TYR A 64 -6.75 -8.29 -8.07
C TYR A 64 -5.41 -8.71 -8.64
N ALA A 65 -4.40 -7.84 -8.51
CA ALA A 65 -3.05 -8.13 -9.00
C ALA A 65 -2.45 -9.39 -8.34
N GLN A 66 -2.65 -9.57 -7.03
CA GLN A 66 -2.18 -10.76 -6.32
C GLN A 66 -2.89 -12.04 -6.78
N LEU A 67 -4.21 -11.99 -6.95
CA LEU A 67 -5.01 -13.15 -7.36
C LEU A 67 -4.78 -13.53 -8.83
N ARG A 68 -4.53 -12.55 -9.70
CA ARG A 68 -4.34 -12.75 -11.15
C ARG A 68 -2.88 -12.90 -11.56
N GLY A 69 -1.94 -12.43 -10.75
CA GLY A 69 -0.51 -12.35 -11.09
C GLY A 69 -0.17 -11.23 -12.08
N THR A 70 -1.10 -10.31 -12.35
CA THR A 70 -0.95 -9.21 -13.29
C THR A 70 -1.85 -8.05 -12.94
N LEU A 71 -1.46 -6.84 -13.32
CA LEU A 71 -2.28 -5.63 -13.25
C LEU A 71 -3.16 -5.43 -14.50
N ASP A 72 -3.00 -6.28 -15.54
CA ASP A 72 -3.74 -6.19 -16.81
C ASP A 72 -3.74 -4.78 -17.43
N GLY A 73 -2.60 -4.09 -17.33
CA GLY A 73 -2.41 -2.74 -17.89
C GLY A 73 -2.90 -1.58 -17.01
N MET A 74 -3.38 -1.85 -15.79
CA MET A 74 -3.72 -0.78 -14.85
C MET A 74 -2.45 -0.04 -14.41
N ASP A 75 -2.47 1.29 -14.49
CA ASP A 75 -1.43 2.16 -13.93
C ASP A 75 -1.76 2.49 -12.46
N THR A 76 -1.05 1.85 -11.57
CA THR A 76 -1.27 2.02 -10.11
C THR A 76 -0.56 3.24 -9.53
N THR A 77 0.34 3.90 -10.28
CA THR A 77 0.98 5.15 -9.83
C THR A 77 -0.03 6.29 -9.64
N VAL A 78 -1.12 6.26 -10.40
CA VAL A 78 -2.28 7.17 -10.28
C VAL A 78 -2.88 7.17 -8.86
N ILE A 79 -2.76 6.10 -8.09
CA ILE A 79 -3.25 6.05 -6.71
C ILE A 79 -2.58 7.13 -5.84
N THR A 80 -1.28 7.35 -6.02
CA THR A 80 -0.54 8.40 -5.32
C THR A 80 -1.00 9.79 -5.75
N GLU A 81 -1.19 10.02 -7.04
CA GLU A 81 -1.69 11.29 -7.57
C GLU A 81 -3.10 11.62 -7.06
N LEU A 82 -3.97 10.60 -7.02
CA LEU A 82 -5.32 10.75 -6.45
C LEU A 82 -5.27 11.09 -4.95
N ALA A 83 -4.40 10.45 -4.18
CA ALA A 83 -4.25 10.77 -2.76
C ALA A 83 -3.80 12.22 -2.55
N GLU A 84 -2.83 12.69 -3.31
CA GLU A 84 -2.38 14.08 -3.28
C GLU A 84 -3.49 15.07 -3.70
N TYR A 85 -4.23 14.75 -4.75
CA TYR A 85 -5.35 15.57 -5.21
C TYR A 85 -6.43 15.69 -4.13
N TYR A 86 -6.82 14.58 -3.52
CA TYR A 86 -7.83 14.58 -2.46
C TYR A 86 -7.40 15.39 -1.24
N GLU A 87 -6.12 15.31 -0.83
CA GLU A 87 -5.63 16.12 0.29
C GLU A 87 -5.54 17.60 -0.07
N LYS A 88 -5.02 17.96 -1.25
CA LYS A 88 -4.76 19.36 -1.64
C LYS A 88 -6.00 20.11 -2.12
N GLU A 89 -6.77 19.48 -3.00
CA GLU A 89 -7.86 20.15 -3.71
C GLU A 89 -9.23 19.94 -3.06
N ILE A 90 -9.44 18.76 -2.45
CA ILE A 90 -10.71 18.41 -1.79
C ILE A 90 -10.64 18.69 -0.28
N GLY A 91 -9.42 18.74 0.30
CA GLY A 91 -9.22 18.88 1.74
C GLY A 91 -9.55 17.61 2.53
N TYR A 92 -9.56 16.45 1.87
CA TYR A 92 -9.79 15.18 2.53
C TYR A 92 -8.53 14.73 3.28
N HIS A 93 -8.66 14.51 4.58
CA HIS A 93 -7.52 14.07 5.39
C HIS A 93 -7.34 12.57 5.33
N ILE A 94 -6.24 12.12 4.73
CA ILE A 94 -5.84 10.70 4.71
C ILE A 94 -4.97 10.42 5.95
N PRO A 95 -5.37 9.47 6.83
CA PRO A 95 -4.53 9.08 7.96
C PRO A 95 -3.15 8.61 7.48
N SER A 96 -2.09 9.08 8.14
CA SER A 96 -0.72 8.95 7.63
C SER A 96 -0.23 7.50 7.43
N ARG A 97 -0.88 6.52 8.03
CA ARG A 97 -0.55 5.09 7.90
C ARG A 97 -1.59 4.29 7.11
N THR A 98 -2.52 4.95 6.43
CA THR A 98 -3.46 4.25 5.55
C THR A 98 -2.68 3.46 4.49
N PRO A 99 -2.95 2.18 4.33
CA PRO A 99 -2.26 1.36 3.32
C PRO A 99 -2.29 2.01 1.94
N PHE A 100 -1.22 1.89 1.19
CA PHE A 100 -0.99 2.41 -0.16
C PHE A 100 -0.94 3.94 -0.28
N VAL A 101 -1.74 4.70 0.44
CA VAL A 101 -1.98 6.14 0.21
C VAL A 101 -1.50 7.05 1.34
N GLY A 102 -1.39 6.56 2.55
CA GLY A 102 -0.93 7.35 3.70
C GLY A 102 0.54 7.79 3.51
N LYS A 103 0.87 9.02 3.89
CA LYS A 103 2.23 9.57 3.71
C LYS A 103 3.35 8.79 4.43
N ASN A 104 3.01 7.97 5.40
CA ASN A 104 3.95 7.17 6.19
C ASN A 104 3.71 5.65 6.05
N PHE A 105 2.94 5.19 5.05
CA PHE A 105 2.59 3.77 4.95
C PHE A 105 3.82 2.88 4.70
N ASN A 106 4.83 3.39 3.99
CA ASN A 106 6.09 2.70 3.64
C ASN A 106 7.31 3.27 4.37
N VAL A 107 7.10 3.97 5.50
CA VAL A 107 8.19 4.57 6.29
C VAL A 107 8.68 3.61 7.36
N THR A 108 9.96 3.28 7.31
CA THR A 108 10.67 2.47 8.30
C THR A 108 11.48 3.37 9.24
N ARG A 109 11.48 3.05 10.55
CA ARG A 109 12.20 3.82 11.58
C ARG A 109 13.27 3.03 12.34
N ALA A 110 13.18 1.72 12.37
CA ALA A 110 14.12 0.87 13.10
C ALA A 110 15.38 0.58 12.27
N GLY A 111 16.57 0.72 12.88
CA GLY A 111 17.85 0.52 12.19
C GLY A 111 18.03 -0.87 11.58
N ILE A 112 17.57 -1.93 12.26
CA ILE A 112 17.59 -3.31 11.71
C ILE A 112 16.71 -3.42 10.47
N HIS A 113 15.53 -2.81 10.47
CA HIS A 113 14.63 -2.80 9.33
C HIS A 113 15.19 -1.99 8.17
N ALA A 114 15.84 -0.85 8.46
CA ALA A 114 16.53 -0.06 7.46
C ALA A 114 17.69 -0.83 6.78
N ASP A 115 18.52 -1.55 7.56
CA ASP A 115 19.61 -2.37 7.01
C ASP A 115 19.08 -3.53 6.14
N GLY A 116 17.94 -4.10 6.50
CA GLY A 116 17.26 -5.12 5.69
C GLY A 116 16.68 -4.56 4.40
N LEU A 117 15.96 -3.44 4.49
CA LEU A 117 15.37 -2.74 3.36
C LEU A 117 16.43 -2.35 2.30
N LEU A 118 17.62 -1.91 2.76
CA LEU A 118 18.75 -1.56 1.89
C LEU A 118 19.38 -2.75 1.18
N LYS A 119 19.24 -3.94 1.74
CA LYS A 119 19.76 -5.17 1.13
C LYS A 119 18.79 -5.78 0.14
N ASN A 120 17.54 -5.78 0.47
CA ASN A 120 16.44 -6.23 -0.38
C ASN A 120 15.12 -5.67 0.16
N GLU A 121 14.47 -4.81 -0.63
CA GLU A 121 13.20 -4.18 -0.28
C GLU A 121 12.10 -5.22 0.01
N GLU A 122 12.05 -6.30 -0.74
CA GLU A 122 11.06 -7.37 -0.60
C GLU A 122 11.10 -8.11 0.74
N ILE A 123 12.16 -7.93 1.55
CA ILE A 123 12.21 -8.49 2.91
C ILE A 123 11.18 -7.81 3.83
N TYR A 124 10.88 -6.53 3.60
CA TYR A 124 10.00 -5.74 4.47
C TYR A 124 8.75 -5.23 3.77
N ASN A 125 8.80 -5.02 2.46
CA ASN A 125 7.66 -4.65 1.65
C ASN A 125 7.21 -5.86 0.83
N ILE A 126 5.92 -6.14 0.85
CA ILE A 126 5.35 -7.25 0.07
C ILE A 126 5.31 -6.96 -1.43
N PHE A 127 5.64 -5.75 -1.85
CA PHE A 127 5.78 -5.32 -3.24
C PHE A 127 6.69 -4.09 -3.33
N ASP A 128 7.22 -3.82 -4.51
CA ASP A 128 8.03 -2.65 -4.85
C ASP A 128 7.15 -1.39 -4.88
N THR A 129 7.22 -0.59 -3.79
CA THR A 129 6.39 0.61 -3.64
C THR A 129 6.80 1.75 -4.56
N ASP A 130 8.05 1.79 -5.01
CA ASP A 130 8.50 2.76 -6.00
C ASP A 130 7.91 2.46 -7.37
N LYS A 131 8.06 1.24 -7.83
CA LYS A 131 7.55 0.79 -9.12
C LYS A 131 6.02 0.91 -9.25
N PHE A 132 5.27 0.50 -8.24
CA PHE A 132 3.82 0.39 -8.32
C PHE A 132 3.06 1.62 -7.86
N LEU A 133 3.67 2.47 -7.05
CA LEU A 133 3.03 3.67 -6.49
C LEU A 133 3.82 4.96 -6.73
N ASN A 134 4.98 4.89 -7.39
CA ASN A 134 5.93 6.01 -7.48
C ASN A 134 6.28 6.57 -6.09
N ARG A 135 6.45 5.66 -5.11
CA ARG A 135 6.70 5.99 -3.71
C ARG A 135 7.86 5.16 -3.16
N PRO A 136 9.10 5.62 -3.36
CA PRO A 136 10.26 4.91 -2.84
C PRO A 136 10.17 4.74 -1.32
N PRO A 137 10.67 3.61 -0.78
CA PRO A 137 10.66 3.37 0.65
C PRO A 137 11.49 4.44 1.39
N LEU A 138 10.97 4.91 2.51
CA LEU A 138 11.60 5.96 3.29
C LEU A 138 12.11 5.42 4.63
N VAL A 139 13.32 5.84 4.99
CA VAL A 139 13.89 5.60 6.32
C VAL A 139 13.86 6.90 7.10
N ALA A 140 13.01 6.97 8.13
CA ALA A 140 12.96 8.13 9.01
C ALA A 140 13.96 7.98 10.15
N VAL A 141 14.73 9.04 10.40
CA VAL A 141 15.66 9.12 11.54
C VAL A 141 14.90 9.54 12.81
N SER A 142 15.15 8.83 13.89
CA SER A 142 14.63 9.11 15.22
C SER A 142 15.70 8.83 16.27
N ASN A 143 15.42 9.11 17.54
CA ASN A 143 16.31 8.79 18.66
C ASN A 143 16.58 7.28 18.84
N THR A 144 15.84 6.43 18.15
CA THR A 144 16.03 4.96 18.15
C THR A 144 16.66 4.45 16.86
N SER A 145 17.05 5.33 15.94
CA SER A 145 17.66 4.94 14.68
C SER A 145 19.09 4.45 14.89
N GLY A 146 19.42 3.29 14.33
CA GLY A 146 20.78 2.79 14.29
C GLY A 146 21.63 3.49 13.21
N LEU A 147 22.95 3.32 13.29
CA LEU A 147 23.93 3.95 12.39
C LEU A 147 23.65 3.69 10.89
N ALA A 148 23.13 2.51 10.55
CA ALA A 148 22.75 2.19 9.18
C ALA A 148 21.61 3.08 8.66
N GLY A 149 20.60 3.32 9.48
CA GLY A 149 19.47 4.21 9.14
C GLY A 149 19.90 5.66 8.96
N ILE A 150 20.82 6.13 9.82
CA ILE A 150 21.38 7.49 9.73
C ILE A 150 22.22 7.63 8.44
N ALA A 151 23.10 6.68 8.16
CA ALA A 151 23.91 6.68 6.94
C ALA A 151 23.03 6.70 5.68
N HIS A 152 21.98 5.86 5.64
CA HIS A 152 21.03 5.85 4.53
C HIS A 152 20.33 7.20 4.39
N TRP A 153 19.80 7.76 5.46
CA TRP A 153 19.15 9.06 5.43
C TRP A 153 20.06 10.14 4.85
N ILE A 154 21.34 10.20 5.31
CA ILE A 154 22.34 11.14 4.78
C ILE A 154 22.50 10.94 3.26
N ASN A 155 22.68 9.70 2.82
CA ASN A 155 22.91 9.39 1.42
C ASN A 155 21.74 9.81 0.54
N THR A 156 20.52 9.55 1.00
CA THR A 156 19.28 9.89 0.29
C THR A 156 19.03 11.39 0.28
N TYR A 157 19.13 12.05 1.44
CA TYR A 157 18.84 13.46 1.59
C TYR A 157 19.81 14.35 0.78
N PHE A 158 21.11 14.00 0.78
CA PHE A 158 22.13 14.72 0.05
C PHE A 158 22.40 14.18 -1.36
N HIS A 159 21.63 13.19 -1.81
CA HIS A 159 21.78 12.56 -3.12
C HIS A 159 23.24 12.13 -3.41
N LEU A 160 23.88 11.49 -2.44
CA LEU A 160 25.30 11.13 -2.56
C LEU A 160 25.46 10.03 -3.63
N PRO A 161 26.35 10.25 -4.64
CA PRO A 161 26.56 9.27 -5.69
C PRO A 161 27.23 8.01 -5.15
N GLU A 162 27.06 6.90 -5.88
CA GLU A 162 27.74 5.64 -5.60
C GLU A 162 29.25 5.87 -5.47
N GLY A 163 29.87 5.33 -4.45
CA GLY A 163 31.29 5.58 -4.12
C GLY A 163 31.56 6.75 -3.17
N LYS A 164 30.62 7.68 -2.96
CA LYS A 164 30.68 8.73 -1.93
C LYS A 164 29.66 8.53 -0.81
N GLN A 165 28.94 7.43 -0.85
CA GLN A 165 27.91 7.11 0.12
C GLN A 165 28.52 6.82 1.51
N MET A 166 27.90 7.39 2.54
CA MET A 166 28.20 7.10 3.93
C MET A 166 27.86 5.65 4.26
N LYS A 167 28.73 5.01 5.04
CA LYS A 167 28.48 3.66 5.60
C LYS A 167 28.27 3.79 7.10
N LYS A 168 27.67 2.78 7.72
CA LYS A 168 27.39 2.75 9.18
C LYS A 168 28.63 2.92 10.08
N ASN A 169 29.81 2.68 9.55
CA ASN A 169 31.10 2.84 10.24
C ASN A 169 31.86 4.11 9.80
N THR A 170 31.24 5.02 9.07
CA THR A 170 31.85 6.31 8.74
C THR A 170 31.89 7.18 9.99
N GLU A 171 33.02 7.80 10.28
CA GLU A 171 33.26 8.60 11.50
C GLU A 171 32.18 9.69 11.73
N LEU A 172 31.62 10.24 10.67
CA LEU A 172 30.54 11.23 10.75
C LEU A 172 29.21 10.63 11.25
N VAL A 173 29.06 9.32 11.22
CA VAL A 173 27.82 8.61 11.58
C VAL A 173 27.97 7.90 12.92
N SER A 174 29.17 7.56 13.33
CA SER A 174 29.51 6.95 14.61
C SER A 174 29.62 7.99 15.71
#